data_0d890b9923619b413579ce84e6e5da4b
#
_entry.id   0d890b9923619b413579ce84e6e5da4b
#
_cell.length_a   1.000
_cell.length_b   1.000
_cell.length_c   1.000
_cell.angle_alpha   90.00
_cell.angle_beta   90.00
_cell.angle_gamma   90.00
#
_symmetry.space_group_name_H-M   'P 1'
#
loop_
_entity.id
_entity.type
_entity.pdbx_description
1 polymer ?
#
loop_
_entity_poly.entity_id
_entity_poly.type
_entity_poly.pdbx_seq_one_letter_code
_entity_poly.pdbx_strand_id
1 'polypeptide(L)'
;ALNEAIRIAAPETTVIVVSWYQSEARGLYLADEFHHNRIGLKQSQSAHVDPAFSTLYSLSRRQEFCMNLLKQLSLDNLINMVDYQDAPSAYEHVDQHPEDVIQIVFRYDS
;
A
#
# COMPACT_ATOMS: atom_id res chain seq x y z
N ALA A 1 -2.57 -13.10 3.63
CA ALA A 1 -3.33 -11.91 3.20
C ALA A 1 -4.07 -12.14 1.88
N LEU A 2 -3.38 -12.47 0.75
CA LEU A 2 -4.05 -12.57 -0.56
C LEU A 2 -5.12 -13.68 -0.63
N ASN A 3 -4.83 -14.89 -0.13
CA ASN A 3 -5.84 -15.95 -0.05
C ASN A 3 -7.07 -15.53 0.76
N GLU A 4 -6.86 -14.80 1.85
CA GLU A 4 -7.95 -14.30 2.67
C GLU A 4 -8.78 -13.24 1.94
N ALA A 5 -8.12 -12.33 1.22
CA ALA A 5 -8.80 -11.35 0.40
C ALA A 5 -9.67 -12.01 -0.69
N ILE A 6 -9.16 -13.06 -1.34
CA ILE A 6 -9.93 -13.84 -2.32
C ILE A 6 -11.14 -14.49 -1.66
N ARG A 7 -10.95 -15.11 -0.48
CA ARG A 7 -12.02 -15.84 0.23
C ARG A 7 -13.17 -14.95 0.65
N ILE A 8 -12.91 -13.69 1.02
CA ILE A 8 -13.95 -12.75 1.47
C ILE A 8 -14.51 -11.85 0.36
N ALA A 9 -13.93 -11.90 -0.83
CA ALA A 9 -14.36 -11.08 -1.96
C ALA A 9 -15.76 -11.53 -2.45
N ALA A 10 -16.61 -10.58 -2.77
CA ALA A 10 -17.90 -10.87 -3.37
C ALA A 10 -17.74 -11.43 -4.81
N PRO A 11 -18.68 -12.23 -5.30
CA PRO A 11 -18.66 -12.72 -6.67
C PRO A 11 -18.50 -11.58 -7.70
N GLU A 12 -17.77 -11.85 -8.78
CA GLU A 12 -17.53 -10.91 -9.90
C GLU A 12 -16.74 -9.65 -9.53
N THR A 13 -16.09 -9.63 -8.37
CA THR A 13 -15.29 -8.48 -7.94
C THR A 13 -13.81 -8.66 -8.26
N THR A 14 -13.06 -7.58 -8.10
CA THR A 14 -11.61 -7.58 -8.31
C THR A 14 -10.88 -7.26 -7.01
N VAL A 15 -9.98 -8.12 -6.62
CA VAL A 15 -9.01 -7.87 -5.54
C VAL A 15 -7.83 -7.09 -6.12
N ILE A 16 -7.57 -5.90 -5.59
CA ILE A 16 -6.45 -5.05 -6.03
C ILE A 16 -5.26 -5.30 -5.12
N VAL A 17 -4.18 -5.77 -5.72
CA VAL A 17 -2.90 -6.02 -5.04
C VAL A 17 -2.07 -4.74 -5.09
N VAL A 18 -1.85 -4.13 -3.93
CA VAL A 18 -1.10 -2.86 -3.81
C VAL A 18 0.37 -3.05 -3.43
N SER A 19 0.75 -4.24 -3.00
CA SER A 19 2.12 -4.57 -2.62
C SER A 19 2.85 -5.30 -3.74
N TRP A 20 4.16 -5.07 -3.81
CA TRP A 20 5.05 -5.84 -4.67
C TRP A 20 5.53 -7.10 -3.93
N TYR A 21 5.28 -8.26 -4.51
CA TYR A 21 5.85 -9.52 -4.04
C TYR A 21 7.27 -9.67 -4.57
N GLN A 22 8.25 -9.77 -3.68
CA GLN A 22 9.67 -9.89 -4.05
C GLN A 22 10.06 -11.27 -4.57
N SER A 23 9.18 -12.26 -4.41
CA SER A 23 9.42 -13.65 -4.78
C SER A 23 8.11 -14.36 -5.17
N GLU A 24 8.16 -15.65 -5.34
CA GLU A 24 6.99 -16.48 -5.60
C GLU A 24 5.90 -16.30 -4.52
N ALA A 25 4.65 -16.20 -4.94
CA ALA A 25 3.50 -16.24 -4.06
C ALA A 25 3.23 -17.69 -3.64
N ARG A 26 4.06 -18.25 -2.77
CA ARG A 26 3.92 -19.63 -2.29
C ARG A 26 2.64 -19.79 -1.48
N GLY A 27 1.93 -20.89 -1.72
CA GLY A 27 0.69 -21.21 -1.05
C GLY A 27 -0.52 -20.38 -1.53
N LEU A 28 -0.41 -19.70 -2.68
CA LEU A 28 -1.56 -19.06 -3.30
C LEU A 28 -2.51 -20.13 -3.82
N TYR A 29 -3.76 -20.08 -3.36
CA TYR A 29 -4.82 -21.01 -3.72
C TYR A 29 -5.83 -20.35 -4.64
N LEU A 30 -5.90 -20.80 -5.88
CA LEU A 30 -6.76 -20.24 -6.93
C LEU A 30 -7.90 -21.18 -7.35
N ALA A 31 -8.27 -22.11 -6.47
CA ALA A 31 -9.47 -22.92 -6.63
C ALA A 31 -10.66 -22.32 -5.86
N ASP A 32 -11.78 -23.03 -5.81
CA ASP A 32 -13.00 -22.68 -5.09
C ASP A 32 -13.44 -21.22 -5.33
N GLU A 33 -13.38 -20.36 -4.32
CA GLU A 33 -13.94 -19.00 -4.39
C GLU A 33 -13.36 -18.19 -5.55
N PHE A 34 -12.06 -18.28 -5.79
CA PHE A 34 -11.43 -17.57 -6.91
C PHE A 34 -12.08 -17.97 -8.25
N HIS A 35 -12.23 -19.27 -8.47
CA HIS A 35 -12.76 -19.80 -9.72
C HIS A 35 -14.28 -19.67 -9.80
N HIS A 36 -14.98 -20.16 -8.78
CA HIS A 36 -16.45 -20.20 -8.78
C HIS A 36 -17.09 -18.81 -8.72
N ASN A 37 -16.46 -17.88 -8.00
CA ASN A 37 -16.95 -16.51 -7.87
C ASN A 37 -16.38 -15.57 -8.94
N ARG A 38 -15.53 -16.07 -9.87
CA ARG A 38 -14.94 -15.30 -10.96
C ARG A 38 -14.21 -14.05 -10.47
N ILE A 39 -13.40 -14.22 -9.40
CA ILE A 39 -12.65 -13.13 -8.79
C ILE A 39 -11.50 -12.70 -9.70
N GLY A 40 -11.44 -11.41 -10.01
CA GLY A 40 -10.30 -10.82 -10.70
C GLY A 40 -9.15 -10.51 -9.73
N LEU A 41 -7.90 -10.66 -10.19
CA LEU A 41 -6.73 -10.11 -9.50
C LEU A 41 -6.12 -9.03 -10.39
N LYS A 42 -5.93 -7.84 -9.83
CA LYS A 42 -5.31 -6.73 -10.53
C LYS A 42 -4.25 -6.07 -9.65
N GLN A 43 -3.06 -5.90 -10.19
CA GLN A 43 -2.01 -5.19 -9.48
C GLN A 43 -2.13 -3.68 -9.68
N SER A 44 -1.92 -2.95 -8.57
CA SER A 44 -1.72 -1.51 -8.60
C SER A 44 -0.24 -1.21 -8.84
N GLN A 45 0.05 -0.32 -9.78
CA GLN A 45 1.41 0.07 -10.13
C GLN A 45 1.56 1.60 -10.00
N SER A 46 2.46 2.03 -9.11
CA SER A 46 2.65 3.45 -8.82
C SER A 46 3.24 4.24 -10.01
N ALA A 47 4.05 3.59 -10.85
CA ALA A 47 4.69 4.23 -12.00
C ALA A 47 3.77 4.46 -13.18
N HIS A 48 2.56 3.90 -13.16
CA HIS A 48 1.62 4.01 -14.27
C HIS A 48 0.24 4.45 -13.78
N VAL A 49 -0.46 5.20 -14.63
CA VAL A 49 -1.89 5.47 -14.44
C VAL A 49 -2.66 4.31 -15.06
N ASP A 50 -3.69 3.82 -14.37
CA ASP A 50 -4.58 2.81 -14.94
C ASP A 50 -5.13 3.27 -16.31
N PRO A 51 -5.11 2.43 -17.33
CA PRO A 51 -5.62 2.77 -18.66
C PRO A 51 -7.03 3.36 -18.66
N ALA A 52 -7.90 2.91 -17.75
CA ALA A 52 -9.25 3.45 -17.59
C ALA A 52 -9.28 4.94 -17.21
N PHE A 53 -8.21 5.46 -16.62
CA PHE A 53 -8.10 6.85 -16.18
C PHE A 53 -7.02 7.64 -16.93
N SER A 54 -6.31 7.05 -17.88
CA SER A 54 -5.19 7.67 -18.58
C SER A 54 -5.57 8.90 -19.40
N THR A 55 -6.81 9.00 -19.82
CA THR A 55 -7.34 10.20 -20.51
C THR A 55 -7.60 11.37 -19.57
N LEU A 56 -7.82 11.09 -18.28
CA LEU A 56 -8.15 12.10 -17.28
C LEU A 56 -6.92 12.50 -16.44
N TYR A 57 -5.98 11.58 -16.26
CA TYR A 57 -4.83 11.76 -15.39
C TYR A 57 -3.52 11.40 -16.08
N SER A 58 -2.60 12.36 -16.10
CA SER A 58 -1.17 12.08 -16.24
C SER A 58 -0.58 11.71 -14.87
N LEU A 59 0.65 11.18 -14.84
CA LEU A 59 1.35 10.92 -13.58
C LEU A 59 1.49 12.19 -12.71
N SER A 60 1.87 13.30 -13.32
CA SER A 60 2.02 14.58 -12.61
C SER A 60 0.68 15.06 -12.02
N ARG A 61 -0.39 15.01 -12.80
CA ARG A 61 -1.72 15.40 -12.31
C ARG A 61 -2.19 14.50 -11.16
N ARG A 62 -1.92 13.20 -11.21
CA ARG A 62 -2.22 12.28 -10.13
C ARG A 62 -1.43 12.63 -8.86
N GLN A 63 -0.13 12.91 -9.00
CA GLN A 63 0.71 13.33 -7.88
C GLN A 63 0.21 14.62 -7.24
N GLU A 64 -0.09 15.63 -8.06
CA GLU A 64 -0.65 16.90 -7.58
C GLU A 64 -1.96 16.69 -6.82
N PHE A 65 -2.87 15.87 -7.38
CA PHE A 65 -4.13 15.52 -6.73
C PHE A 65 -3.90 14.83 -5.37
N CYS A 66 -3.00 13.83 -5.32
CA CYS A 66 -2.66 13.15 -4.07
C CYS A 66 -2.06 14.10 -3.03
N MET A 67 -1.16 15.00 -3.43
CA MET A 67 -0.56 15.98 -2.54
C MET A 67 -1.60 16.96 -1.99
N ASN A 68 -2.57 17.36 -2.81
CA ASN A 68 -3.66 18.24 -2.37
C ASN A 68 -4.60 17.52 -1.39
N LEU A 69 -4.87 16.22 -1.57
CA LEU A 69 -5.62 15.43 -0.60
C LEU A 69 -4.87 15.27 0.72
N LEU A 70 -3.57 14.95 0.66
CA LEU A 70 -2.75 14.79 1.87
C LEU A 70 -2.74 16.06 2.75
N LYS A 71 -2.73 17.23 2.13
CA LYS A 71 -2.82 18.51 2.88
C LYS A 71 -4.15 18.70 3.65
N GLN A 72 -5.19 17.96 3.27
CA GLN A 72 -6.52 18.04 3.91
C GLN A 72 -6.71 16.99 5.00
N LEU A 73 -5.79 16.02 5.09
CA LEU A 73 -5.84 14.93 6.06
C LEU A 73 -5.01 15.27 7.29
N SER A 74 -5.57 15.01 8.47
CA SER A 74 -4.80 15.04 9.72
C SER A 74 -4.15 13.68 9.91
N LEU A 75 -2.85 13.59 9.64
CA LEU A 75 -2.07 12.34 9.68
C LEU A 75 -1.15 12.26 10.91
N ASP A 76 -1.23 13.22 11.81
CA ASP A 76 -0.32 13.34 12.96
C ASP A 76 -0.32 12.08 13.85
N ASN A 77 -1.49 11.44 13.97
CA ASN A 77 -1.63 10.21 14.76
C ASN A 77 -1.01 8.95 14.09
N LEU A 78 -0.62 9.06 12.83
CA LEU A 78 0.00 7.95 12.07
C LEU A 78 1.52 8.10 11.98
N ILE A 79 2.06 9.20 12.48
CA ILE A 79 3.46 9.59 12.29
C ILE A 79 4.18 9.60 13.63
N ASN A 80 5.29 8.88 13.70
CA ASN A 80 6.27 8.97 14.79
C ASN A 80 7.42 9.86 14.32
N MET A 81 7.52 11.08 14.86
CA MET A 81 8.62 12.00 14.56
C MET A 81 9.85 11.60 15.38
N VAL A 82 10.97 11.39 14.71
CA VAL A 82 12.25 11.02 15.33
C VAL A 82 13.34 11.94 14.76
N ASP A 83 14.26 12.38 15.62
CA ASP A 83 15.40 13.15 15.17
C ASP A 83 16.33 12.24 14.34
N TYR A 84 16.91 12.78 13.27
CA TYR A 84 17.75 12.00 12.36
C TYR A 84 18.92 11.32 13.07
N GLN A 85 19.45 11.96 14.13
CA GLN A 85 20.54 11.39 14.93
C GLN A 85 20.16 10.09 15.62
N ASP A 86 18.88 9.87 15.90
CA ASP A 86 18.33 8.67 16.53
C ASP A 86 17.88 7.61 15.50
N ALA A 87 18.19 7.79 14.23
CA ALA A 87 17.80 6.86 13.17
C ALA A 87 18.23 5.41 13.46
N PRO A 88 19.43 5.09 13.97
CA PRO A 88 19.80 3.71 14.27
C PRO A 88 18.84 3.03 15.26
N SER A 89 18.48 3.71 16.34
CA SER A 89 17.55 3.17 17.35
C SER A 89 16.12 3.08 16.81
N ALA A 90 15.72 3.99 15.93
CA ALA A 90 14.42 3.93 15.27
C ALA A 90 14.29 2.71 14.35
N TYR A 91 15.33 2.40 13.58
CA TYR A 91 15.36 1.18 12.74
C TYR A 91 15.33 -0.09 13.59
N GLU A 92 16.08 -0.13 14.69
CA GLU A 92 16.06 -1.25 15.62
C GLU A 92 14.66 -1.43 16.24
N HIS A 93 14.00 -0.35 16.61
CA HIS A 93 12.64 -0.39 17.15
C HIS A 93 11.64 -0.96 16.14
N VAL A 94 11.69 -0.52 14.87
CA VAL A 94 10.81 -1.06 13.81
C VAL A 94 11.06 -2.55 13.56
N ASP A 95 12.31 -3.00 13.67
CA ASP A 95 12.67 -4.42 13.48
C ASP A 95 12.15 -5.29 14.62
N GLN A 96 12.24 -4.79 15.85
CA GLN A 96 11.84 -5.54 17.05
C GLN A 96 10.35 -5.43 17.37
N HIS A 97 9.72 -4.29 17.06
CA HIS A 97 8.34 -3.95 17.41
C HIS A 97 7.58 -3.34 16.21
N PRO A 98 7.43 -4.08 15.09
CA PRO A 98 6.76 -3.55 13.91
C PRO A 98 5.28 -3.20 14.13
N GLU A 99 4.65 -3.78 15.16
CA GLU A 99 3.26 -3.52 15.54
C GLU A 99 3.03 -2.13 16.13
N ASP A 100 4.07 -1.50 16.68
CA ASP A 100 3.97 -0.20 17.36
C ASP A 100 4.09 0.99 16.41
N VAL A 101 4.47 0.75 15.15
CA VAL A 101 4.85 1.81 14.22
C VAL A 101 4.10 1.71 12.91
N ILE A 102 3.41 2.80 12.52
CA ILE A 102 2.82 2.93 11.19
C ILE A 102 3.79 3.62 10.25
N GLN A 103 4.33 4.77 10.67
CA GLN A 103 5.27 5.55 9.87
C GLN A 103 6.25 6.32 10.75
N ILE A 104 7.53 6.13 10.52
CA ILE A 104 8.58 7.00 11.07
C ILE A 104 8.91 8.10 10.05
N VAL A 105 8.99 9.32 10.56
CA VAL A 105 9.45 10.49 9.80
C VAL A 105 10.64 11.10 10.53
N PHE A 106 11.77 11.17 9.85
CA PHE A 106 12.97 11.78 10.41
C PHE A 106 12.95 13.31 10.24
N ARG A 107 13.19 13.98 11.36
CA ARG A 107 13.39 15.43 11.38
C ARG A 107 14.89 15.73 11.24
N TYR A 108 15.19 16.58 10.29
CA TYR A 108 16.52 17.14 10.11
C TYR A 108 16.49 18.56 10.63
N ASP A 109 17.21 18.83 11.71
CA ASP A 109 17.42 20.20 12.16
C ASP A 109 18.38 20.89 11.18
N SER A 110 17.98 22.07 10.73
CA SER A 110 18.75 22.92 9.81
C SER A 110 19.84 23.67 10.57
#